data_7e3d48b40c50bfa627386c50b45437bd
#
_entry.id   7e3d48b40c50bfa627386c50b45437bd
#
_cell.length_a   1.000
_cell.length_b   1.000
_cell.length_c   1.000
_cell.angle_alpha   90.00
_cell.angle_beta   90.00
_cell.angle_gamma   90.00
#
_symmetry.space_group_name_H-M   'P 1'
#
loop_
_entity.id
_entity.type
_entity.pdbx_description
1 polymer ?
#
loop_
_entity_poly.entity_id
_entity_poly.type
_entity_poly.pdbx_seq_one_letter_code
_entity_poly.pdbx_strand_id
1 'polypeptide(L)'
;KRVLFSMVLLMAVSFSFAQTKNVKEAKSIANDVKPNFKQAEQLIGEAMKNPETKDLADTWDVAGFIQRRINEEQMKNAFLKKPYDTLKVYNSILKMYEYYNKCDELAEIPNEKGKVKNKYRKANASSMLAERPNLINGGIQYFNLDKNKEALKFFATYVESASYPMLADKELAKNDTLLPQIAYYATLAADRVGDKDAIIKYAPSALSDKDGGKFAMQLMADAYKAKGDTAAWIKSLEEGILKFPGNDYFFANLV
;
A
#
# COMPACT_ATOMS: atom_id res chain seq x y z
N LYS A 1 12.08 -28.15 39.41
CA LYS A 1 11.86 -26.79 38.88
C LYS A 1 12.97 -26.33 37.91
N ARG A 2 14.27 -26.59 38.13
CA ARG A 2 15.39 -26.18 37.24
C ARG A 2 15.38 -26.91 35.89
N VAL A 3 14.99 -28.21 35.84
CA VAL A 3 14.93 -29.00 34.60
C VAL A 3 13.79 -28.55 33.68
N LEU A 4 12.64 -28.17 34.24
CA LEU A 4 11.51 -27.64 33.48
C LEU A 4 11.86 -26.27 32.82
N PHE A 5 12.60 -25.41 33.52
CA PHE A 5 13.03 -24.11 32.98
C PHE A 5 14.04 -24.27 31.84
N SER A 6 14.94 -25.27 31.95
CA SER A 6 15.91 -25.56 30.87
C SER A 6 15.23 -26.17 29.65
N MET A 7 14.18 -26.97 29.79
CA MET A 7 13.41 -27.53 28.67
C MET A 7 12.61 -26.44 27.91
N VAL A 8 12.01 -25.49 28.64
CA VAL A 8 11.29 -24.37 28.01
C VAL A 8 12.25 -23.45 27.26
N LEU A 9 13.44 -23.18 27.78
CA LEU A 9 14.47 -22.37 27.11
C LEU A 9 15.02 -23.06 25.86
N LEU A 10 15.22 -24.38 25.89
CA LEU A 10 15.67 -25.15 24.74
C LEU A 10 14.61 -25.24 23.63
N MET A 11 13.32 -25.32 23.98
CA MET A 11 12.25 -25.26 22.99
C MET A 11 12.14 -23.87 22.35
N ALA A 12 12.24 -22.78 23.10
CA ALA A 12 12.20 -21.43 22.57
C ALA A 12 13.33 -21.18 21.55
N VAL A 13 14.57 -21.59 21.86
CA VAL A 13 15.71 -21.48 20.96
C VAL A 13 15.53 -22.31 19.68
N SER A 14 14.95 -23.52 19.78
CA SER A 14 14.71 -24.38 18.61
C SER A 14 13.66 -23.78 17.67
N PHE A 15 12.64 -23.10 18.17
CA PHE A 15 11.62 -22.42 17.37
C PHE A 15 12.18 -21.20 16.63
N SER A 16 13.09 -20.43 17.27
CA SER A 16 13.73 -19.27 16.66
C SER A 16 14.56 -19.64 15.42
N PHE A 17 15.37 -20.69 15.51
CA PHE A 17 16.14 -21.20 14.38
C PHE A 17 15.25 -21.72 13.24
N ALA A 18 14.12 -22.36 13.57
CA ALA A 18 13.17 -22.90 12.59
C ALA A 18 12.52 -21.77 11.77
N GLN A 19 12.09 -20.67 12.40
CA GLN A 19 11.39 -19.60 11.72
C GLN A 19 12.32 -18.72 10.86
N THR A 20 13.55 -18.47 11.30
CA THR A 20 14.57 -17.83 10.46
C THR A 20 14.95 -18.72 9.26
N LYS A 21 14.92 -20.04 9.43
CA LYS A 21 15.06 -21.00 8.35
C LYS A 21 13.91 -20.89 7.35
N ASN A 22 12.65 -20.79 7.82
CA ASN A 22 11.47 -20.63 6.97
C ASN A 22 11.58 -19.39 6.07
N VAL A 23 12.07 -18.24 6.58
CA VAL A 23 12.29 -17.04 5.76
C VAL A 23 13.28 -17.31 4.62
N LYS A 24 14.43 -17.95 4.92
CA LYS A 24 15.43 -18.29 3.91
C LYS A 24 14.92 -19.31 2.90
N GLU A 25 14.20 -20.32 3.37
CA GLU A 25 13.60 -21.36 2.54
C GLU A 25 12.53 -20.79 1.61
N ALA A 26 11.65 -19.91 2.11
CA ALA A 26 10.65 -19.21 1.32
C ALA A 26 11.30 -18.41 0.17
N LYS A 27 12.39 -17.68 0.46
CA LYS A 27 13.15 -16.95 -0.54
C LYS A 27 13.76 -17.88 -1.59
N SER A 28 14.36 -18.99 -1.16
CA SER A 28 14.96 -19.98 -2.05
C SER A 28 13.93 -20.59 -3.00
N ILE A 29 12.78 -21.03 -2.47
CA ILE A 29 11.67 -21.60 -3.25
C ILE A 29 11.13 -20.61 -4.28
N ALA A 30 10.95 -19.34 -3.89
CA ALA A 30 10.46 -18.31 -4.80
C ALA A 30 11.48 -17.93 -5.88
N ASN A 31 12.77 -18.15 -5.64
CA ASN A 31 13.86 -17.86 -6.58
C ASN A 31 14.25 -19.05 -7.46
N ASP A 32 13.60 -20.20 -7.31
CA ASP A 32 13.85 -21.37 -8.14
C ASP A 32 13.47 -21.13 -9.61
N VAL A 33 14.03 -21.95 -10.50
CA VAL A 33 13.66 -21.97 -11.93
C VAL A 33 12.21 -22.39 -12.13
N LYS A 34 11.70 -23.26 -11.25
CA LYS A 34 10.29 -23.69 -11.19
C LYS A 34 9.73 -23.38 -9.80
N PRO A 35 9.39 -22.10 -9.51
CA PRO A 35 9.05 -21.68 -8.18
C PRO A 35 7.72 -22.29 -7.71
N ASN A 36 7.67 -22.75 -6.46
CA ASN A 36 6.45 -23.12 -5.77
C ASN A 36 5.98 -21.93 -4.91
N PHE A 37 5.34 -20.94 -5.56
CA PHE A 37 4.89 -19.74 -4.87
C PHE A 37 3.90 -20.01 -3.74
N LYS A 38 3.04 -21.04 -3.86
CA LYS A 38 2.10 -21.41 -2.78
C LYS A 38 2.85 -21.79 -1.51
N GLN A 39 3.88 -22.60 -1.63
CA GLN A 39 4.72 -22.98 -0.49
C GLN A 39 5.52 -21.79 0.05
N ALA A 40 6.09 -20.97 -0.83
CA ALA A 40 6.83 -19.78 -0.42
C ALA A 40 5.92 -18.78 0.36
N GLU A 41 4.70 -18.53 -0.12
CA GLU A 41 3.71 -17.67 0.56
C GLU A 41 3.28 -18.26 1.90
N GLN A 42 3.14 -19.59 2.02
CA GLN A 42 2.83 -20.25 3.29
C GLN A 42 3.94 -20.03 4.32
N LEU A 43 5.18 -20.38 3.96
CA LEU A 43 6.34 -20.27 4.87
C LEU A 43 6.57 -18.83 5.34
N ILE A 44 6.51 -17.87 4.42
CA ILE A 44 6.69 -16.46 4.80
C ILE A 44 5.50 -15.94 5.60
N GLY A 45 4.28 -16.38 5.30
CA GLY A 45 3.08 -16.03 6.06
C GLY A 45 3.11 -16.52 7.50
N GLU A 46 3.71 -17.68 7.76
CA GLU A 46 3.98 -18.19 9.11
C GLU A 46 5.03 -17.32 9.82
N ALA A 47 6.12 -16.98 9.14
CA ALA A 47 7.18 -16.12 9.69
C ALA A 47 6.68 -14.70 10.02
N MET A 48 5.80 -14.12 9.21
CA MET A 48 5.19 -12.81 9.44
C MET A 48 4.28 -12.76 10.69
N LYS A 49 3.82 -13.91 11.16
CA LYS A 49 2.96 -14.02 12.38
C LYS A 49 3.76 -14.43 13.61
N ASN A 50 4.95 -14.98 13.44
CA ASN A 50 5.74 -15.48 14.55
C ASN A 50 6.36 -14.33 15.34
N PRO A 51 6.23 -14.30 16.69
CA PRO A 51 6.78 -13.25 17.55
C PRO A 51 8.28 -12.96 17.36
N GLU A 52 9.06 -13.96 16.95
CA GLU A 52 10.52 -13.83 16.81
C GLU A 52 10.96 -13.29 15.46
N THR A 53 10.10 -13.36 14.43
CA THR A 53 10.45 -12.96 13.06
C THR A 53 9.56 -11.88 12.47
N LYS A 54 8.37 -11.64 13.03
CA LYS A 54 7.42 -10.63 12.53
C LYS A 54 7.96 -9.19 12.56
N ASP A 55 8.88 -8.92 13.48
CA ASP A 55 9.49 -7.59 13.66
C ASP A 55 10.90 -7.49 13.03
N LEU A 56 11.28 -8.49 12.21
CA LEU A 56 12.53 -8.47 11.45
C LEU A 56 12.28 -7.92 10.04
N ALA A 57 13.01 -6.87 9.65
CA ALA A 57 12.93 -6.29 8.31
C ALA A 57 13.18 -7.33 7.19
N ASP A 58 14.06 -8.33 7.40
CA ASP A 58 14.34 -9.39 6.44
C ASP A 58 13.10 -10.26 6.11
N THR A 59 12.22 -10.48 7.07
CA THR A 59 10.95 -11.21 6.87
C THR A 59 10.07 -10.48 5.86
N TRP A 60 9.94 -9.18 5.99
CA TRP A 60 9.10 -8.36 5.12
C TRP A 60 9.76 -8.08 3.77
N ASP A 61 11.10 -7.99 3.70
CA ASP A 61 11.84 -7.96 2.44
C ASP A 61 11.57 -9.22 1.61
N VAL A 62 11.66 -10.39 2.25
CA VAL A 62 11.38 -11.68 1.59
C VAL A 62 9.92 -11.79 1.19
N ALA A 63 8.99 -11.32 2.01
CA ALA A 63 7.57 -11.28 1.65
C ALA A 63 7.31 -10.44 0.40
N GLY A 64 7.88 -9.23 0.33
CA GLY A 64 7.80 -8.36 -0.85
C GLY A 64 8.50 -8.98 -2.07
N PHE A 65 9.66 -9.60 -1.88
CA PHE A 65 10.37 -10.32 -2.94
C PHE A 65 9.52 -11.44 -3.55
N ILE A 66 8.83 -12.24 -2.74
CA ILE A 66 7.95 -13.31 -3.22
C ILE A 66 6.82 -12.73 -4.08
N GLN A 67 6.20 -11.64 -3.65
CA GLN A 67 5.13 -11.00 -4.42
C GLN A 67 5.65 -10.42 -5.75
N ARG A 68 6.83 -9.83 -5.76
CA ARG A 68 7.51 -9.39 -6.99
C ARG A 68 7.75 -10.56 -7.94
N ARG A 69 8.24 -11.70 -7.45
CA ARG A 69 8.46 -12.91 -8.27
C ARG A 69 7.16 -13.49 -8.83
N ILE A 70 6.06 -13.44 -8.06
CA ILE A 70 4.73 -13.83 -8.53
C ILE A 70 4.30 -12.92 -9.70
N ASN A 71 4.48 -11.61 -9.56
CA ASN A 71 4.17 -10.67 -10.62
C ASN A 71 4.99 -10.95 -11.88
N GLU A 72 6.31 -11.07 -11.75
CA GLU A 72 7.23 -11.36 -12.85
C GLU A 72 6.84 -12.64 -13.61
N GLU A 73 6.43 -13.70 -12.92
CA GLU A 73 6.01 -14.95 -13.58
C GLU A 73 4.68 -14.79 -14.33
N GLN A 74 3.70 -14.04 -13.75
CA GLN A 74 2.44 -13.74 -14.44
C GLN A 74 2.69 -12.87 -15.69
N MET A 75 3.53 -11.84 -15.58
CA MET A 75 3.88 -10.97 -16.70
C MET A 75 4.65 -11.73 -17.80
N LYS A 76 5.55 -12.64 -17.42
CA LYS A 76 6.22 -13.54 -18.35
C LYS A 76 5.23 -14.43 -19.11
N ASN A 77 4.21 -14.98 -18.40
CA ASN A 77 3.19 -15.79 -19.04
C ASN A 77 2.35 -14.94 -20.01
N ALA A 78 1.97 -13.72 -19.64
CA ALA A 78 1.28 -12.78 -20.52
C ALA A 78 2.10 -12.47 -21.79
N PHE A 79 3.38 -12.16 -21.63
CA PHE A 79 4.31 -11.91 -22.75
C PHE A 79 4.44 -13.11 -23.69
N LEU A 80 4.49 -14.32 -23.14
CA LEU A 80 4.57 -15.57 -23.91
C LEU A 80 3.21 -16.06 -24.44
N LYS A 81 2.13 -15.24 -24.30
CA LYS A 81 0.76 -15.59 -24.69
C LYS A 81 0.25 -16.88 -24.03
N LYS A 82 0.73 -17.18 -22.83
CA LYS A 82 0.26 -18.28 -21.98
C LYS A 82 -0.85 -17.79 -21.05
N PRO A 83 -1.69 -18.70 -20.52
CA PRO A 83 -2.68 -18.34 -19.50
C PRO A 83 -2.01 -17.66 -18.31
N TYR A 84 -2.58 -16.55 -17.87
CA TYR A 84 -2.16 -15.80 -16.68
C TYR A 84 -3.38 -15.21 -15.97
N ASP A 85 -3.21 -14.88 -14.71
CA ASP A 85 -4.26 -14.29 -13.86
C ASP A 85 -4.02 -12.80 -13.69
N THR A 86 -4.84 -11.97 -14.37
CA THR A 86 -4.76 -10.51 -14.35
C THR A 86 -4.93 -9.95 -12.93
N LEU A 87 -5.85 -10.50 -12.13
CA LEU A 87 -6.06 -10.04 -10.76
C LEU A 87 -4.86 -10.40 -9.87
N LYS A 88 -4.24 -11.54 -10.12
CA LYS A 88 -3.02 -11.95 -9.42
C LYS A 88 -1.84 -11.04 -9.76
N VAL A 89 -1.72 -10.58 -11.02
CA VAL A 89 -0.73 -9.55 -11.41
C VAL A 89 -0.85 -8.34 -10.51
N TYR A 90 -2.04 -7.75 -10.43
CA TYR A 90 -2.22 -6.50 -9.67
C TYR A 90 -2.15 -6.72 -8.15
N ASN A 91 -2.78 -7.77 -7.63
CA ASN A 91 -2.77 -8.04 -6.19
C ASN A 91 -1.36 -8.31 -5.65
N SER A 92 -0.48 -8.93 -6.44
CA SER A 92 0.91 -9.13 -6.04
C SER A 92 1.66 -7.79 -5.91
N ILE A 93 1.37 -6.81 -6.78
CA ILE A 93 1.96 -5.47 -6.68
C ILE A 93 1.47 -4.77 -5.41
N LEU A 94 0.17 -4.81 -5.13
CA LEU A 94 -0.38 -4.19 -3.91
C LEU A 94 0.27 -4.76 -2.64
N LYS A 95 0.39 -6.09 -2.55
CA LYS A 95 1.08 -6.76 -1.44
C LYS A 95 2.58 -6.43 -1.39
N MET A 96 3.25 -6.33 -2.54
CA MET A 96 4.65 -5.92 -2.59
C MET A 96 4.85 -4.53 -1.98
N TYR A 97 3.97 -3.58 -2.27
CA TYR A 97 4.00 -2.24 -1.68
C TYR A 97 3.83 -2.29 -0.17
N GLU A 98 2.82 -3.02 0.33
CA GLU A 98 2.58 -3.21 1.76
C GLU A 98 3.82 -3.78 2.47
N TYR A 99 4.41 -4.84 1.91
CA TYR A 99 5.51 -5.55 2.55
C TYR A 99 6.83 -4.78 2.49
N TYR A 100 7.14 -4.12 1.38
CA TYR A 100 8.34 -3.31 1.28
C TYR A 100 8.26 -2.04 2.14
N ASN A 101 7.07 -1.43 2.27
CA ASN A 101 6.90 -0.31 3.20
C ASN A 101 7.14 -0.78 4.64
N LYS A 102 6.57 -1.92 5.04
CA LYS A 102 6.81 -2.50 6.38
C LYS A 102 8.27 -2.88 6.61
N CYS A 103 8.94 -3.41 5.58
CA CYS A 103 10.37 -3.68 5.65
C CYS A 103 11.17 -2.39 5.92
N ASP A 104 10.85 -1.31 5.21
CA ASP A 104 11.53 -0.02 5.36
C ASP A 104 11.34 0.56 6.77
N GLU A 105 10.10 0.55 7.29
CA GLU A 105 9.80 0.98 8.66
C GLU A 105 10.65 0.24 9.71
N LEU A 106 10.71 -1.09 9.60
CA LEU A 106 11.47 -1.91 10.55
C LEU A 106 12.99 -1.75 10.39
N ALA A 107 13.47 -1.53 9.16
CA ALA A 107 14.89 -1.33 8.89
C ALA A 107 15.41 0.04 9.33
N GLU A 108 14.52 1.01 9.58
CA GLU A 108 14.86 2.34 10.13
C GLU A 108 14.97 2.33 11.65
N ILE A 109 14.60 1.25 12.34
CA ILE A 109 14.78 1.13 13.78
C ILE A 109 16.29 1.03 14.09
N PRO A 110 16.85 1.94 14.93
CA PRO A 110 18.27 1.89 15.29
C PRO A 110 18.61 0.57 15.99
N ASN A 111 19.79 0.03 15.66
CA ASN A 111 20.32 -1.13 16.38
C ASN A 111 20.81 -0.76 17.80
N GLU A 112 21.28 -1.73 18.58
CA GLU A 112 21.78 -1.55 19.95
C GLU A 112 22.91 -0.49 20.07
N LYS A 113 23.57 -0.15 18.95
CA LYS A 113 24.62 0.89 18.87
C LYS A 113 24.06 2.24 18.38
N GLY A 114 22.75 2.41 18.33
CA GLY A 114 22.08 3.62 17.84
C GLY A 114 22.24 3.90 16.35
N LYS A 115 22.66 2.90 15.54
CA LYS A 115 22.89 3.07 14.10
C LYS A 115 21.77 2.46 13.29
N VAL A 116 21.23 3.23 12.34
CA VAL A 116 20.33 2.75 11.30
C VAL A 116 21.14 2.15 10.16
N LYS A 117 20.75 0.94 9.69
CA LYS A 117 21.36 0.26 8.54
C LYS A 117 20.28 -0.31 7.64
N ASN A 118 19.63 0.53 6.88
CA ASN A 118 18.61 0.10 5.92
C ASN A 118 19.25 -0.30 4.58
N LYS A 119 19.67 -1.56 4.48
CA LYS A 119 20.25 -2.14 3.26
C LYS A 119 19.20 -2.43 2.17
N TYR A 120 17.91 -2.43 2.51
CA TYR A 120 16.81 -2.84 1.64
C TYR A 120 16.26 -1.67 0.82
N ARG A 121 16.25 -0.45 1.38
CA ARG A 121 15.57 0.74 0.85
C ARG A 121 15.78 0.97 -0.64
N LYS A 122 17.03 0.99 -1.10
CA LYS A 122 17.35 1.30 -2.50
C LYS A 122 16.75 0.31 -3.49
N ALA A 123 16.85 -0.99 -3.20
CA ALA A 123 16.34 -2.04 -4.09
C ALA A 123 14.81 -2.08 -4.08
N ASN A 124 14.21 -1.97 -2.89
CA ASN A 124 12.76 -2.01 -2.72
C ASN A 124 12.10 -0.77 -3.33
N ALA A 125 12.66 0.42 -3.11
CA ALA A 125 12.22 1.68 -3.75
C ALA A 125 12.25 1.58 -5.28
N SER A 126 13.32 1.03 -5.85
CA SER A 126 13.43 0.82 -7.30
C SER A 126 12.33 -0.10 -7.84
N SER A 127 12.05 -1.21 -7.13
CA SER A 127 10.96 -2.13 -7.51
C SER A 127 9.59 -1.47 -7.43
N MET A 128 9.34 -0.71 -6.36
CA MET A 128 8.08 0.00 -6.17
C MET A 128 7.85 1.05 -7.25
N LEU A 129 8.87 1.84 -7.59
CA LEU A 129 8.77 2.86 -8.64
C LEU A 129 8.47 2.25 -10.01
N ALA A 130 9.12 1.12 -10.35
CA ALA A 130 8.88 0.43 -11.61
C ALA A 130 7.42 -0.05 -11.75
N GLU A 131 6.82 -0.50 -10.65
CA GLU A 131 5.46 -1.05 -10.62
C GLU A 131 4.37 -0.01 -10.27
N ARG A 132 4.76 1.23 -9.96
CA ARG A 132 3.81 2.27 -9.53
C ARG A 132 2.66 2.53 -10.53
N PRO A 133 2.88 2.56 -11.85
CA PRO A 133 1.78 2.68 -12.82
C PRO A 133 0.77 1.53 -12.75
N ASN A 134 1.19 0.35 -12.34
CA ASN A 134 0.33 -0.81 -12.22
C ASN A 134 -0.62 -0.76 -11.00
N LEU A 135 -0.36 0.11 -10.02
CA LEU A 135 -1.38 0.45 -9.01
C LEU A 135 -2.59 1.15 -9.64
N ILE A 136 -2.35 2.06 -10.60
CA ILE A 136 -3.45 2.71 -11.35
C ILE A 136 -4.23 1.66 -12.13
N ASN A 137 -3.52 0.83 -12.90
CA ASN A 137 -4.15 -0.22 -13.72
C ASN A 137 -4.98 -1.19 -12.87
N GLY A 138 -4.47 -1.62 -11.72
CA GLY A 138 -5.18 -2.47 -10.78
C GLY A 138 -6.42 -1.78 -10.20
N GLY A 139 -6.30 -0.52 -9.81
CA GLY A 139 -7.42 0.28 -9.33
C GLY A 139 -8.53 0.40 -10.37
N ILE A 140 -8.19 0.73 -11.62
CA ILE A 140 -9.14 0.82 -12.73
C ILE A 140 -9.80 -0.54 -13.00
N GLN A 141 -9.03 -1.63 -13.00
CA GLN A 141 -9.57 -2.98 -13.21
C GLN A 141 -10.64 -3.33 -12.18
N TYR A 142 -10.38 -3.10 -10.89
CA TYR A 142 -11.33 -3.36 -9.84
C TYR A 142 -12.53 -2.40 -9.87
N PHE A 143 -12.30 -1.12 -10.20
CA PHE A 143 -13.34 -0.12 -10.32
C PHE A 143 -14.33 -0.47 -11.44
N ASN A 144 -13.84 -0.96 -12.59
CA ASN A 144 -14.66 -1.42 -13.71
C ASN A 144 -15.46 -2.70 -13.39
N LEU A 145 -14.99 -3.48 -12.42
CA LEU A 145 -15.71 -4.66 -11.90
C LEU A 145 -16.68 -4.30 -10.76
N ASP A 146 -16.90 -3.03 -10.48
CA ASP A 146 -17.67 -2.50 -9.34
C ASP A 146 -17.19 -2.99 -7.97
N LYS A 147 -15.91 -3.39 -7.88
CA LYS A 147 -15.22 -3.79 -6.65
C LYS A 147 -14.53 -2.58 -6.03
N ASN A 148 -15.36 -1.61 -5.60
CA ASN A 148 -14.88 -0.30 -5.19
C ASN A 148 -13.99 -0.34 -3.94
N LYS A 149 -14.19 -1.30 -3.03
CA LYS A 149 -13.34 -1.49 -1.84
C LYS A 149 -11.92 -1.91 -2.22
N GLU A 150 -11.78 -2.79 -3.18
CA GLU A 150 -10.50 -3.19 -3.73
C GLU A 150 -9.86 -2.06 -4.53
N ALA A 151 -10.63 -1.40 -5.40
CA ALA A 151 -10.16 -0.25 -6.18
C ALA A 151 -9.60 0.86 -5.26
N LEU A 152 -10.29 1.16 -4.16
CA LEU A 152 -9.84 2.13 -3.17
C LEU A 152 -8.45 1.78 -2.63
N LYS A 153 -8.16 0.51 -2.33
CA LYS A 153 -6.84 0.09 -1.84
C LYS A 153 -5.73 0.42 -2.82
N PHE A 154 -5.96 0.20 -4.10
CA PHE A 154 -4.97 0.49 -5.15
C PHE A 154 -4.71 1.98 -5.30
N PHE A 155 -5.77 2.78 -5.46
CA PHE A 155 -5.65 4.22 -5.60
C PHE A 155 -5.08 4.87 -4.34
N ALA A 156 -5.51 4.42 -3.16
CA ALA A 156 -4.97 4.84 -1.88
C ALA A 156 -3.46 4.56 -1.79
N THR A 157 -3.01 3.35 -2.12
CA THR A 157 -1.59 2.99 -2.10
C THR A 157 -0.79 3.86 -3.07
N TYR A 158 -1.32 4.17 -4.25
CA TYR A 158 -0.68 5.08 -5.18
C TYR A 158 -0.48 6.47 -4.58
N VAL A 159 -1.53 7.05 -3.98
CA VAL A 159 -1.47 8.39 -3.37
C VAL A 159 -0.54 8.39 -2.15
N GLU A 160 -0.69 7.44 -1.26
CA GLU A 160 0.12 7.34 -0.04
C GLU A 160 1.60 7.10 -0.32
N SER A 161 1.92 6.33 -1.36
CA SER A 161 3.30 6.06 -1.74
C SER A 161 4.09 7.32 -2.12
N ALA A 162 3.42 8.40 -2.49
CA ALA A 162 4.08 9.69 -2.74
C ALA A 162 4.75 10.28 -1.48
N SER A 163 4.34 9.82 -0.29
CA SER A 163 4.89 10.26 1.00
C SER A 163 5.75 9.20 1.68
N TYR A 164 6.00 8.06 1.05
CA TYR A 164 6.82 7.02 1.67
C TYR A 164 8.27 7.47 1.82
N PRO A 165 8.88 7.33 3.01
CA PRO A 165 10.27 7.76 3.26
C PRO A 165 11.28 7.17 2.28
N MET A 166 11.06 5.93 1.83
CA MET A 166 11.93 5.27 0.85
C MET A 166 11.84 5.87 -0.56
N LEU A 167 10.81 6.68 -0.86
CA LEU A 167 10.60 7.35 -2.14
C LEU A 167 10.79 8.87 -2.05
N ALA A 168 11.24 9.39 -0.90
CA ALA A 168 11.32 10.83 -0.63
C ALA A 168 12.23 11.58 -1.63
N ASP A 169 13.29 10.94 -2.14
CA ASP A 169 14.21 11.51 -3.13
C ASP A 169 13.56 11.76 -4.51
N LYS A 170 12.38 11.23 -4.76
CA LYS A 170 11.60 11.42 -5.99
C LYS A 170 10.65 12.61 -5.94
N GLU A 171 10.42 13.16 -4.74
CA GLU A 171 9.50 14.29 -4.53
C GLU A 171 8.15 14.07 -5.25
N LEU A 172 7.60 12.84 -5.17
CA LEU A 172 6.41 12.43 -5.93
C LEU A 172 5.19 13.31 -5.63
N ALA A 173 5.05 13.78 -4.41
CA ALA A 173 3.96 14.69 -4.05
C ALA A 173 3.97 15.99 -4.87
N LYS A 174 5.14 16.40 -5.39
CA LYS A 174 5.32 17.62 -6.19
C LYS A 174 5.39 17.33 -7.69
N ASN A 175 6.10 16.25 -8.05
CA ASN A 175 6.51 16.00 -9.43
C ASN A 175 5.57 15.04 -10.19
N ASP A 176 4.70 14.29 -9.47
CA ASP A 176 3.79 13.36 -10.10
C ASP A 176 2.51 14.05 -10.56
N THR A 177 2.43 14.31 -11.86
CA THR A 177 1.30 14.99 -12.50
C THR A 177 0.00 14.19 -12.47
N LEU A 178 0.06 12.87 -12.26
CA LEU A 178 -1.13 12.01 -12.15
C LEU A 178 -1.68 11.94 -10.73
N LEU A 179 -0.90 12.38 -9.73
CA LEU A 179 -1.29 12.26 -8.32
C LEU A 179 -2.66 12.87 -8.01
N PRO A 180 -3.01 14.09 -8.48
CA PRO A 180 -4.32 14.67 -8.22
C PRO A 180 -5.47 13.86 -8.84
N GLN A 181 -5.31 13.37 -10.05
CA GLN A 181 -6.31 12.55 -10.72
C GLN A 181 -6.54 11.22 -9.99
N ILE A 182 -5.46 10.55 -9.56
CA ILE A 182 -5.60 9.28 -8.84
C ILE A 182 -6.16 9.50 -7.43
N ALA A 183 -5.85 10.62 -6.79
CA ALA A 183 -6.49 11.02 -5.53
C ALA A 183 -8.00 11.24 -5.70
N TYR A 184 -8.43 11.79 -6.83
CA TYR A 184 -9.85 11.89 -7.17
C TYR A 184 -10.49 10.51 -7.31
N TYR A 185 -9.86 9.56 -8.01
CA TYR A 185 -10.37 8.18 -8.10
C TYR A 185 -10.40 7.48 -6.74
N ALA A 186 -9.43 7.74 -5.86
CA ALA A 186 -9.47 7.24 -4.49
C ALA A 186 -10.67 7.81 -3.72
N THR A 187 -10.94 9.11 -3.88
CA THR A 187 -12.10 9.80 -3.27
C THR A 187 -13.42 9.25 -3.78
N LEU A 188 -13.55 9.02 -5.10
CA LEU A 188 -14.75 8.39 -5.68
C LEU A 188 -14.97 6.95 -5.20
N ALA A 189 -13.90 6.15 -5.15
CA ALA A 189 -14.00 4.78 -4.66
C ALA A 189 -14.39 4.75 -3.18
N ALA A 190 -13.88 5.71 -2.37
CA ALA A 190 -14.25 5.88 -0.98
C ALA A 190 -15.72 6.26 -0.82
N ASP A 191 -16.23 7.17 -1.66
CA ASP A 191 -17.64 7.54 -1.66
C ASP A 191 -18.56 6.38 -1.98
N ARG A 192 -18.23 5.59 -3.02
CA ARG A 192 -19.00 4.40 -3.40
C ARG A 192 -19.08 3.32 -2.32
N VAL A 193 -18.08 3.24 -1.44
CA VAL A 193 -18.10 2.30 -0.30
C VAL A 193 -18.60 2.95 1.00
N GLY A 194 -18.92 4.25 0.98
CA GLY A 194 -19.41 5.00 2.13
C GLY A 194 -18.34 5.35 3.18
N ASP A 195 -17.05 5.27 2.82
CA ASP A 195 -15.92 5.54 3.73
C ASP A 195 -15.62 7.05 3.80
N LYS A 196 -16.26 7.73 4.76
CA LYS A 196 -16.12 9.18 4.95
C LYS A 196 -14.72 9.60 5.38
N ASP A 197 -14.02 8.76 6.14
CA ASP A 197 -12.65 9.03 6.56
C ASP A 197 -11.68 8.98 5.38
N ALA A 198 -11.85 8.02 4.50
CA ALA A 198 -11.06 7.92 3.26
C ALA A 198 -11.34 9.11 2.31
N ILE A 199 -12.61 9.55 2.17
CA ILE A 199 -12.95 10.76 1.40
C ILE A 199 -12.17 11.97 1.93
N ILE A 200 -12.26 12.23 3.25
CA ILE A 200 -11.56 13.35 3.90
C ILE A 200 -10.05 13.25 3.73
N LYS A 201 -9.52 12.04 3.76
CA LYS A 201 -8.08 11.79 3.62
C LYS A 201 -7.54 12.07 2.21
N TYR A 202 -8.26 11.66 1.17
CA TYR A 202 -7.73 11.70 -0.20
C TYR A 202 -8.19 12.92 -1.01
N ALA A 203 -9.36 13.48 -0.73
CA ALA A 203 -9.88 14.62 -1.46
C ALA A 203 -8.96 15.85 -1.50
N PRO A 204 -8.23 16.21 -0.41
CA PRO A 204 -7.31 17.36 -0.46
C PRO A 204 -6.24 17.24 -1.55
N SER A 205 -5.72 16.04 -1.82
CA SER A 205 -4.75 15.78 -2.87
C SER A 205 -5.35 15.85 -4.28
N ALA A 206 -6.67 15.73 -4.40
CA ALA A 206 -7.40 15.78 -5.67
C ALA A 206 -7.76 17.21 -6.12
N LEU A 207 -7.68 18.21 -5.23
CA LEU A 207 -8.23 19.55 -5.49
C LEU A 207 -7.57 20.30 -6.65
N SER A 208 -6.40 19.88 -7.10
CA SER A 208 -5.71 20.45 -8.28
C SER A 208 -6.02 19.69 -9.56
N ASP A 209 -6.76 18.59 -9.51
CA ASP A 209 -7.23 17.89 -10.70
C ASP A 209 -8.25 18.76 -11.45
N LYS A 210 -8.04 18.92 -12.75
CA LYS A 210 -8.83 19.83 -13.58
C LYS A 210 -10.30 19.43 -13.67
N ASP A 211 -10.55 18.14 -13.78
CA ASP A 211 -11.89 17.61 -14.05
C ASP A 211 -12.60 17.16 -12.76
N GLY A 212 -11.87 16.57 -11.84
CA GLY A 212 -12.38 15.95 -10.61
C GLY A 212 -12.28 16.82 -9.36
N GLY A 213 -11.41 17.84 -9.32
CA GLY A 213 -11.09 18.57 -8.11
C GLY A 213 -12.29 19.22 -7.43
N LYS A 214 -13.23 19.80 -8.22
CA LYS A 214 -14.47 20.36 -7.68
C LYS A 214 -15.38 19.29 -7.05
N PHE A 215 -15.46 18.11 -7.66
CA PHE A 215 -16.28 17.01 -7.13
C PHE A 215 -15.64 16.42 -5.86
N ALA A 216 -14.32 16.30 -5.83
CA ALA A 216 -13.60 15.88 -4.62
C ALA A 216 -13.86 16.84 -3.45
N MET A 217 -13.91 18.15 -3.72
CA MET A 217 -14.25 19.16 -2.71
C MET A 217 -15.70 19.03 -2.21
N GLN A 218 -16.65 18.78 -3.10
CA GLN A 218 -18.05 18.53 -2.74
C GLN A 218 -18.18 17.28 -1.86
N LEU A 219 -17.57 16.15 -2.28
CA LEU A 219 -17.59 14.90 -1.51
C LEU A 219 -16.95 15.08 -0.13
N MET A 220 -15.87 15.87 -0.03
CA MET A 220 -15.23 16.19 1.24
C MET A 220 -16.14 16.99 2.16
N ALA A 221 -16.82 18.02 1.63
CA ALA A 221 -17.80 18.81 2.39
C ALA A 221 -18.96 17.92 2.88
N ASP A 222 -19.52 17.08 2.00
CA ASP A 222 -20.58 16.15 2.38
C ASP A 222 -20.12 15.13 3.43
N ALA A 223 -18.87 14.68 3.35
CA ALA A 223 -18.31 13.78 4.34
C ALA A 223 -18.20 14.44 5.73
N TYR A 224 -17.74 15.70 5.81
CA TYR A 224 -17.71 16.46 7.06
C TYR A 224 -19.12 16.69 7.62
N LYS A 225 -20.08 17.07 6.77
CA LYS A 225 -21.49 17.22 7.15
C LYS A 225 -22.04 15.92 7.75
N ALA A 226 -21.83 14.80 7.07
CA ALA A 226 -22.29 13.48 7.50
C ALA A 226 -21.64 13.01 8.82
N LYS A 227 -20.42 13.47 9.12
CA LYS A 227 -19.73 13.21 10.40
C LYS A 227 -20.14 14.18 11.51
N GLY A 228 -20.96 15.20 11.23
CA GLY A 228 -21.34 16.22 12.19
C GLY A 228 -20.24 17.25 12.50
N ASP A 229 -19.16 17.27 11.72
CA ASP A 229 -18.10 18.28 11.84
C ASP A 229 -18.52 19.56 11.09
N THR A 230 -19.40 20.33 11.73
CA THR A 230 -19.97 21.57 11.17
C THR A 230 -18.87 22.59 10.84
N ALA A 231 -17.84 22.71 11.66
CA ALA A 231 -16.76 23.68 11.44
C ALA A 231 -15.96 23.34 10.18
N ALA A 232 -15.54 22.08 10.01
CA ALA A 232 -14.82 21.63 8.80
C ALA A 232 -15.72 21.65 7.56
N TRP A 233 -17.01 21.37 7.72
CA TRP A 233 -17.99 21.47 6.63
C TRP A 233 -18.11 22.91 6.11
N ILE A 234 -18.37 23.89 6.99
CA ILE A 234 -18.47 25.32 6.63
C ILE A 234 -17.17 25.77 5.94
N LYS A 235 -16.02 25.47 6.55
CA LYS A 235 -14.72 25.81 5.97
C LYS A 235 -14.54 25.22 4.57
N SER A 236 -14.95 23.97 4.35
CA SER A 236 -14.88 23.34 3.02
C SER A 236 -15.76 24.03 1.98
N LEU A 237 -16.95 24.53 2.39
CA LEU A 237 -17.82 25.29 1.51
C LEU A 237 -17.22 26.66 1.16
N GLU A 238 -16.68 27.39 2.13
CA GLU A 238 -16.01 28.68 1.91
C GLU A 238 -14.80 28.54 0.97
N GLU A 239 -13.94 27.56 1.21
CA GLU A 239 -12.80 27.25 0.33
C GLU A 239 -13.27 26.84 -1.08
N GLY A 240 -14.38 26.09 -1.17
CA GLY A 240 -15.01 25.69 -2.43
C GLY A 240 -15.49 26.88 -3.27
N ILE A 241 -16.12 27.88 -2.64
CA ILE A 241 -16.52 29.13 -3.32
C ILE A 241 -15.31 29.85 -3.93
N LEU A 242 -14.21 29.93 -3.17
CA LEU A 242 -13.00 30.62 -3.62
C LEU A 242 -12.27 29.85 -4.72
N LYS A 243 -12.19 28.54 -4.61
CA LYS A 243 -11.40 27.71 -5.52
C LYS A 243 -12.14 27.37 -6.81
N PHE A 244 -13.45 27.24 -6.74
CA PHE A 244 -14.33 26.85 -7.85
C PHE A 244 -15.46 27.86 -8.06
N PRO A 245 -15.13 29.13 -8.40
CA PRO A 245 -16.12 30.15 -8.59
C PRO A 245 -17.08 29.76 -9.73
N GLY A 246 -18.38 29.96 -9.52
CA GLY A 246 -19.43 29.54 -10.45
C GLY A 246 -19.94 28.11 -10.24
N ASN A 247 -19.52 27.43 -9.20
CA ASN A 247 -20.17 26.19 -8.76
C ASN A 247 -21.19 26.49 -7.65
N ASP A 248 -22.46 26.44 -8.01
CA ASP A 248 -23.60 26.81 -7.12
C ASP A 248 -23.69 25.93 -5.86
N TYR A 249 -23.15 24.70 -5.90
CA TYR A 249 -23.21 23.77 -4.78
C TYR A 249 -22.67 24.39 -3.48
N PHE A 250 -21.50 25.02 -3.54
CA PHE A 250 -20.84 25.53 -2.34
C PHE A 250 -21.61 26.69 -1.71
N PHE A 251 -22.07 27.62 -2.53
CA PHE A 251 -22.87 28.75 -2.03
C PHE A 251 -24.23 28.29 -1.51
N ALA A 252 -24.95 27.46 -2.24
CA ALA A 252 -26.27 26.97 -1.88
C ALA A 252 -26.29 26.14 -0.57
N ASN A 253 -25.17 25.55 -0.20
CA ASN A 253 -25.06 24.80 1.07
C ASN A 253 -24.52 25.63 2.24
N LEU A 254 -24.03 26.86 2.00
CA LEU A 254 -23.52 27.75 3.04
C LEU A 254 -24.60 28.68 3.58
N VAL A 255 -25.62 29.01 2.77
CA VAL A 255 -26.76 29.90 3.11
C VAL A 255 -28.00 29.09 3.47
#